data_ca87307204ce33a06c69c11b1741b988
#
_entry.id   ca87307204ce33a06c69c11b1741b988
#
_cell.length_a   1.000
_cell.length_b   1.000
_cell.length_c   1.000
_cell.angle_alpha   90.00
_cell.angle_beta   90.00
_cell.angle_gamma   90.00
#
_symmetry.space_group_name_H-M   'P 1'
#
loop_
_entity.id
_entity.type
_entity.pdbx_description
1 polymer ?
#
loop_
_entity_poly.entity_id
_entity_poly.type
_entity_poly.pdbx_seq_one_letter_code
_entity_poly.pdbx_strand_id
1 'polypeptide(L)'
;MKSDNIKKGIQRAPHRSLLRACGLGDNDFDKPFIGIANSFTEIVPGHIHLRELVEFVKEGIIAAGGIPFEFNTMAICDGISMNHEGMKYSLPSREIIAATVESMAKGHSFDGLVLMPSCDKVVPGMLMGAARVDVPTIVVTGGPMAAGQYKGKNADLITVFEAVGQESAGKISEEEVYEIEKCACPGAGSCSGLFTANTMACVTETLGLSLPFCATTHAADKANEKMAYNSGKQIIKLVEADLKPSDILTQEAFNNAITVDMALGGSSNTALHIPAIANEVEDVEVTLDLFDKISRVVPHICLISPAGTDTMMDLHKAGGIPGVLKTLGDKIDTSAITVTTKTLEENIKDVEVTNTDVIHPLDNPIHKDGGIAILKGNIAPNGSVVKKGAVSPDLMHLKGPAKVFNSEEEVTQAIFDHEVEEGDILVIRYEGPKGGPGMREMLNPTSALAGMQIKNVGLITDGRFSGGTRGPCIGHVSPEAMSDGPIGAIEDGDIIEIDIENRFINVELSDEEISNRLANRKNPKRDVDGWLSIYSKVVQSADTGAILR
;
A
#
# COMPACT_ATOMS: atom_id res chain seq x y z
N MET A 1 -2.53 -15.03 30.48
CA MET A 1 -1.71 -13.99 29.78
C MET A 1 -0.43 -14.61 29.24
N LYS A 2 -0.02 -14.30 28.01
CA LYS A 2 1.28 -14.78 27.47
C LYS A 2 2.47 -14.25 28.29
N SER A 3 2.38 -13.03 28.80
CA SER A 3 3.40 -12.42 29.65
C SER A 3 3.64 -13.15 31.00
N ASP A 4 2.77 -14.05 31.40
CA ASP A 4 3.03 -14.91 32.56
C ASP A 4 4.29 -15.75 32.40
N ASN A 5 4.71 -16.04 31.15
CA ASN A 5 5.96 -16.73 30.86
C ASN A 5 7.21 -16.00 31.36
N ILE A 6 7.15 -14.67 31.59
CA ILE A 6 8.27 -13.84 32.04
C ILE A 6 8.02 -13.19 33.41
N LYS A 7 6.82 -13.30 33.99
CA LYS A 7 6.50 -12.58 35.23
C LYS A 7 5.97 -13.48 36.38
N LYS A 8 5.44 -14.69 36.13
CA LYS A 8 4.82 -15.53 37.15
C LYS A 8 5.77 -16.64 37.65
N GLY A 9 5.72 -16.90 38.96
CA GLY A 9 6.45 -17.97 39.63
C GLY A 9 7.90 -17.58 40.08
N ILE A 10 8.46 -18.39 40.99
CA ILE A 10 9.79 -18.12 41.58
C ILE A 10 10.90 -18.17 40.54
N GLN A 11 10.80 -19.06 39.56
CA GLN A 11 11.79 -19.22 38.47
C GLN A 11 11.91 -17.98 37.59
N ARG A 12 10.92 -17.07 37.62
CA ARG A 12 10.90 -15.82 36.88
C ARG A 12 11.43 -14.61 37.68
N ALA A 13 11.98 -14.85 38.88
CA ALA A 13 12.60 -13.78 39.65
C ALA A 13 13.72 -13.03 38.91
N PRO A 14 14.61 -13.69 38.13
CA PRO A 14 15.61 -12.98 37.31
C PRO A 14 14.95 -12.08 36.27
N HIS A 15 13.89 -12.54 35.58
CA HIS A 15 13.15 -11.77 34.59
C HIS A 15 12.51 -10.52 35.22
N ARG A 16 11.82 -10.71 36.37
CA ARG A 16 11.23 -9.58 37.12
C ARG A 16 12.29 -8.59 37.59
N SER A 17 13.49 -9.06 37.95
CA SER A 17 14.59 -8.15 38.31
C SER A 17 14.95 -7.21 37.16
N LEU A 18 15.04 -7.73 35.93
CA LEU A 18 15.28 -6.91 34.73
C LEU A 18 14.11 -5.98 34.44
N LEU A 19 12.88 -6.47 34.55
CA LEU A 19 11.67 -5.66 34.35
C LEU A 19 11.57 -4.53 35.39
N ARG A 20 12.02 -4.75 36.62
CA ARG A 20 12.13 -3.68 37.62
C ARG A 20 13.16 -2.62 37.23
N ALA A 21 14.25 -3.01 36.60
CA ALA A 21 15.22 -2.05 36.06
C ALA A 21 14.61 -1.20 34.91
N CYS A 22 13.56 -1.70 34.26
CA CYS A 22 12.74 -0.95 33.31
C CYS A 22 11.63 -0.11 33.97
N GLY A 23 11.58 -0.05 35.32
CA GLY A 23 10.67 0.81 36.07
C GLY A 23 9.40 0.14 36.61
N LEU A 24 9.23 -1.19 36.47
CA LEU A 24 8.02 -1.89 36.94
C LEU A 24 8.04 -2.06 38.47
N GLY A 25 6.89 -1.77 39.10
CA GLY A 25 6.60 -2.02 40.52
C GLY A 25 5.90 -3.36 40.77
N ASP A 26 5.62 -3.65 42.04
CA ASP A 26 5.00 -4.94 42.43
C ASP A 26 3.61 -5.16 41.81
N ASN A 27 2.81 -4.10 41.73
CA ASN A 27 1.44 -4.15 41.21
C ASN A 27 1.37 -4.28 39.68
N ASP A 28 2.49 -4.15 38.96
CA ASP A 28 2.51 -4.18 37.49
C ASP A 28 2.58 -5.60 36.93
N PHE A 29 3.08 -6.54 37.75
CA PHE A 29 3.20 -7.95 37.33
C PHE A 29 1.86 -8.70 37.22
N ASP A 30 0.76 -8.10 37.64
CA ASP A 30 -0.59 -8.65 37.51
C ASP A 30 -1.35 -8.07 36.29
N LYS A 31 -0.78 -7.05 35.64
CA LYS A 31 -1.38 -6.36 34.49
C LYS A 31 -0.93 -6.97 33.16
N PRO A 32 -1.72 -6.83 32.07
CA PRO A 32 -1.29 -7.24 30.76
C PRO A 32 -0.13 -6.36 30.24
N PHE A 33 0.82 -6.98 29.52
CA PHE A 33 1.94 -6.31 28.88
C PHE A 33 1.62 -6.08 27.41
N ILE A 34 1.57 -4.82 27.01
CA ILE A 34 1.20 -4.41 25.65
C ILE A 34 2.44 -3.88 24.91
N GLY A 35 2.84 -4.57 23.84
CA GLY A 35 3.87 -4.07 22.94
C GLY A 35 3.32 -2.98 22.02
N ILE A 36 4.05 -1.89 21.82
CA ILE A 36 3.72 -0.85 20.86
C ILE A 36 4.83 -0.82 19.82
N ALA A 37 4.53 -1.30 18.61
CA ALA A 37 5.44 -1.23 17.47
C ALA A 37 5.31 0.16 16.82
N ASN A 38 6.30 1.03 17.07
CA ASN A 38 6.32 2.39 16.54
C ASN A 38 7.31 2.48 15.38
N SER A 39 6.85 2.95 14.21
CA SER A 39 7.70 3.19 13.04
C SER A 39 8.16 4.65 12.93
N PHE A 40 8.24 5.36 14.05
CA PHE A 40 8.76 6.71 14.09
C PHE A 40 10.14 6.83 13.44
N THR A 41 10.30 7.87 12.62
CA THR A 41 11.58 8.34 12.09
C THR A 41 11.49 9.83 11.72
N GLU A 42 12.61 10.55 11.80
CA GLU A 42 12.65 11.99 11.50
C GLU A 42 12.70 12.31 10.01
N ILE A 43 13.02 11.34 9.14
CA ILE A 43 13.20 11.55 7.70
C ILE A 43 11.93 11.28 6.88
N VAL A 44 10.85 10.76 7.48
CA VAL A 44 9.62 10.41 6.76
C VAL A 44 8.46 11.27 7.23
N PRO A 45 7.87 12.14 6.37
CA PRO A 45 6.78 13.03 6.78
C PRO A 45 5.59 12.32 7.44
N GLY A 46 5.25 11.12 6.96
CA GLY A 46 4.18 10.30 7.53
C GLY A 46 4.47 9.75 8.93
N HIS A 47 5.71 9.85 9.43
CA HIS A 47 6.18 9.21 10.65
C HIS A 47 6.73 10.16 11.71
N ILE A 48 7.04 11.41 11.37
CA ILE A 48 7.68 12.36 12.29
C ILE A 48 6.85 12.64 13.54
N HIS A 49 5.52 12.62 13.44
CA HIS A 49 4.58 12.88 14.54
C HIS A 49 4.24 11.64 15.37
N LEU A 50 4.64 10.44 14.95
CA LEU A 50 4.34 9.19 15.66
C LEU A 50 5.02 9.15 17.03
N ARG A 51 6.12 9.91 17.24
CA ARG A 51 6.77 10.08 18.55
C ARG A 51 5.84 10.72 19.58
N GLU A 52 5.02 11.67 19.16
CA GLU A 52 4.04 12.33 20.03
C GLU A 52 2.76 11.51 20.14
N LEU A 53 2.31 10.96 19.01
CA LEU A 53 1.08 10.17 18.95
C LEU A 53 1.14 8.92 19.84
N VAL A 54 2.30 8.29 19.98
CA VAL A 54 2.49 7.10 20.81
C VAL A 54 2.23 7.37 22.30
N GLU A 55 2.44 8.59 22.78
CA GLU A 55 2.20 8.94 24.18
C GLU A 55 0.70 8.85 24.51
N PHE A 56 -0.19 9.24 23.60
CA PHE A 56 -1.63 9.07 23.78
C PHE A 56 -2.05 7.59 23.79
N VAL A 57 -1.39 6.74 22.99
CA VAL A 57 -1.59 5.29 23.05
C VAL A 57 -1.19 4.74 24.42
N LYS A 58 -0.01 5.12 24.94
CA LYS A 58 0.47 4.72 26.27
C LYS A 58 -0.48 5.16 27.37
N GLU A 59 -0.95 6.42 27.33
CA GLU A 59 -1.94 6.93 28.27
C GLU A 59 -3.24 6.12 28.25
N GLY A 60 -3.73 5.76 27.08
CA GLY A 60 -4.91 4.93 26.91
C GLY A 60 -4.74 3.53 27.51
N ILE A 61 -3.59 2.88 27.27
CA ILE A 61 -3.25 1.56 27.83
C ILE A 61 -3.19 1.62 29.36
N ILE A 62 -2.49 2.62 29.91
CA ILE A 62 -2.36 2.81 31.37
C ILE A 62 -3.74 3.07 31.99
N ALA A 63 -4.54 3.94 31.40
CA ALA A 63 -5.89 4.27 31.88
C ALA A 63 -6.82 3.05 31.90
N ALA A 64 -6.59 2.07 31.01
CA ALA A 64 -7.33 0.81 30.96
C ALA A 64 -6.71 -0.32 31.79
N GLY A 65 -5.59 -0.06 32.51
CA GLY A 65 -4.97 -1.01 33.42
C GLY A 65 -3.89 -1.90 32.84
N GLY A 66 -3.36 -1.60 31.65
CA GLY A 66 -2.25 -2.30 31.02
C GLY A 66 -0.88 -1.62 31.27
N ILE A 67 0.19 -2.28 30.88
CA ILE A 67 1.56 -1.76 30.89
C ILE A 67 2.05 -1.66 29.45
N PRO A 68 2.33 -0.44 28.94
CA PRO A 68 2.84 -0.25 27.59
C PRO A 68 4.36 -0.44 27.54
N PHE A 69 4.83 -1.09 26.46
CA PHE A 69 6.24 -1.22 26.12
C PHE A 69 6.42 -0.83 24.65
N GLU A 70 6.98 0.34 24.40
CA GLU A 70 7.30 0.79 23.06
C GLU A 70 8.59 0.14 22.56
N PHE A 71 8.58 -0.26 21.29
CA PHE A 71 9.77 -0.63 20.52
C PHE A 71 9.65 -0.09 19.10
N ASN A 72 10.81 0.14 18.45
CA ASN A 72 10.83 0.71 17.11
C ASN A 72 10.97 -0.36 16.03
N THR A 73 10.39 -0.08 14.88
CA THR A 73 10.73 -0.67 13.60
C THR A 73 11.06 0.42 12.60
N MET A 74 11.52 0.04 11.40
CA MET A 74 11.94 0.99 10.37
C MET A 74 10.76 1.53 9.58
N ALA A 75 10.99 2.68 8.92
CA ALA A 75 10.15 3.19 7.83
C ALA A 75 11.04 3.76 6.73
N ILE A 76 10.68 3.48 5.47
CA ILE A 76 11.25 4.10 4.28
C ILE A 76 10.14 4.93 3.61
N CYS A 77 10.49 6.15 3.19
CA CYS A 77 9.59 6.99 2.42
C CYS A 77 9.76 6.71 0.94
N ASP A 78 8.75 6.13 0.31
CA ASP A 78 8.78 5.83 -1.12
C ASP A 78 9.02 7.11 -1.95
N GLY A 79 8.37 8.23 -1.60
CA GLY A 79 8.57 9.49 -2.28
C GLY A 79 10.02 10.01 -2.24
N ILE A 80 10.69 9.91 -1.07
CA ILE A 80 12.11 10.31 -0.93
C ILE A 80 13.03 9.32 -1.64
N SER A 81 12.66 8.04 -1.67
CA SER A 81 13.46 6.98 -2.31
C SER A 81 13.24 6.86 -3.82
N MET A 82 12.26 7.58 -4.37
CA MET A 82 11.89 7.48 -5.78
C MET A 82 12.99 8.01 -6.70
N ASN A 83 13.11 7.41 -7.90
CA ASN A 83 14.06 7.79 -8.95
C ASN A 83 15.55 7.62 -8.59
N HIS A 84 15.89 6.81 -7.59
CA HIS A 84 17.26 6.42 -7.28
C HIS A 84 17.33 5.04 -6.64
N GLU A 85 18.54 4.51 -6.44
CA GLU A 85 18.81 3.17 -5.90
C GLU A 85 18.11 2.87 -4.54
N GLY A 86 17.78 3.91 -3.76
CA GLY A 86 17.05 3.78 -2.49
C GLY A 86 15.69 3.11 -2.64
N MET A 87 15.05 3.24 -3.80
CA MET A 87 13.73 2.66 -4.05
C MET A 87 13.74 1.12 -4.03
N LYS A 88 14.88 0.50 -4.33
CA LYS A 88 15.07 -0.96 -4.23
C LYS A 88 14.93 -1.50 -2.80
N TYR A 89 15.08 -0.64 -1.79
CA TYR A 89 14.94 -1.04 -0.38
C TYR A 89 13.51 -0.89 0.17
N SER A 90 12.63 -0.18 -0.55
CA SER A 90 11.26 0.09 -0.08
C SER A 90 10.48 -1.20 0.14
N LEU A 91 10.19 -1.99 -0.91
CA LEU A 91 9.43 -3.23 -0.74
C LEU A 91 10.12 -4.27 0.16
N PRO A 92 11.44 -4.51 0.07
CA PRO A 92 12.14 -5.42 0.96
C PRO A 92 12.05 -5.04 2.45
N SER A 93 11.85 -3.76 2.79
CA SER A 93 11.64 -3.30 4.16
C SER A 93 10.37 -3.88 4.80
N ARG A 94 9.33 -4.18 4.01
CA ARG A 94 8.10 -4.82 4.47
C ARG A 94 8.37 -6.10 5.26
N GLU A 95 9.26 -6.93 4.75
CA GLU A 95 9.63 -8.19 5.38
C GLU A 95 10.44 -7.99 6.69
N ILE A 96 11.33 -7.00 6.71
CA ILE A 96 12.10 -6.65 7.91
C ILE A 96 11.15 -6.12 9.01
N ILE A 97 10.18 -5.31 8.62
CA ILE A 97 9.16 -4.77 9.54
C ILE A 97 8.36 -5.92 10.15
N ALA A 98 7.85 -6.84 9.33
CA ALA A 98 7.12 -8.01 9.80
C ALA A 98 7.97 -8.86 10.76
N ALA A 99 9.21 -9.14 10.40
CA ALA A 99 10.15 -9.89 11.25
C ALA A 99 10.48 -9.16 12.56
N THR A 100 10.59 -7.83 12.54
CA THR A 100 10.84 -7.02 13.75
C THR A 100 9.66 -7.12 14.72
N VAL A 101 8.41 -6.94 14.22
CA VAL A 101 7.20 -7.05 15.04
C VAL A 101 7.09 -8.45 15.65
N GLU A 102 7.28 -9.48 14.82
CA GLU A 102 7.25 -10.88 15.27
C GLU A 102 8.31 -11.16 16.34
N SER A 103 9.57 -10.78 16.09
CA SER A 103 10.68 -11.06 16.98
C SER A 103 10.51 -10.38 18.34
N MET A 104 10.11 -9.11 18.35
CA MET A 104 9.89 -8.37 19.58
C MET A 104 8.71 -8.93 20.38
N ALA A 105 7.60 -9.22 19.72
CA ALA A 105 6.39 -9.69 20.38
C ALA A 105 6.56 -11.10 20.97
N LYS A 106 7.10 -12.04 20.21
CA LYS A 106 7.33 -13.42 20.66
C LYS A 106 8.47 -13.48 21.69
N GLY A 107 9.57 -12.75 21.48
CA GLY A 107 10.73 -12.71 22.37
C GLY A 107 10.41 -12.16 23.77
N HIS A 108 9.49 -11.20 23.87
CA HIS A 108 9.11 -10.57 25.15
C HIS A 108 7.73 -11.02 25.66
N SER A 109 7.05 -11.95 24.96
CA SER A 109 5.78 -12.55 25.38
C SER A 109 4.68 -11.52 25.66
N PHE A 110 4.49 -10.52 24.79
CA PHE A 110 3.42 -9.53 24.95
C PHE A 110 2.03 -10.17 24.89
N ASP A 111 1.10 -9.63 25.66
CA ASP A 111 -0.30 -10.07 25.73
C ASP A 111 -1.16 -9.46 24.62
N GLY A 112 -0.73 -8.31 24.08
CA GLY A 112 -1.36 -7.62 22.97
C GLY A 112 -0.40 -6.65 22.30
N LEU A 113 -0.77 -6.18 21.10
CA LEU A 113 0.02 -5.27 20.28
C LEU A 113 -0.79 -4.05 19.85
N VAL A 114 -0.15 -2.88 19.91
CA VAL A 114 -0.59 -1.70 19.15
C VAL A 114 0.45 -1.44 18.06
N LEU A 115 0.00 -1.36 16.81
CA LEU A 115 0.87 -1.13 15.67
C LEU A 115 0.66 0.29 15.16
N MET A 116 1.75 1.04 14.98
CA MET A 116 1.72 2.45 14.56
C MET A 116 2.44 2.64 13.22
N PRO A 117 1.83 2.22 12.10
CA PRO A 117 2.34 2.45 10.76
C PRO A 117 1.81 3.76 10.16
N SER A 118 2.41 4.18 9.03
CA SER A 118 1.85 5.26 8.20
C SER A 118 2.14 5.08 6.71
N CYS A 119 3.40 4.83 6.29
CA CYS A 119 3.78 4.74 4.87
C CYS A 119 3.54 3.35 4.25
N ASP A 120 3.71 3.31 2.93
CA ASP A 120 3.32 2.30 1.96
C ASP A 120 3.64 0.85 2.35
N LYS A 121 4.85 0.58 2.79
CA LYS A 121 5.34 -0.79 3.11
C LYS A 121 5.27 -1.09 4.59
N VAL A 122 5.12 -0.03 5.41
CA VAL A 122 5.04 -0.16 6.87
C VAL A 122 3.70 -0.75 7.29
N VAL A 123 2.60 -0.27 6.69
CA VAL A 123 1.27 -0.81 6.98
C VAL A 123 1.20 -2.31 6.71
N PRO A 124 1.46 -2.81 5.48
CA PRO A 124 1.40 -4.25 5.22
C PRO A 124 2.43 -5.05 6.00
N GLY A 125 3.65 -4.53 6.22
CA GLY A 125 4.67 -5.20 7.03
C GLY A 125 4.23 -5.43 8.47
N MET A 126 3.60 -4.44 9.09
CA MET A 126 3.06 -4.58 10.44
C MET A 126 1.87 -5.54 10.49
N LEU A 127 0.98 -5.54 9.49
CA LEU A 127 -0.14 -6.49 9.41
C LEU A 127 0.34 -7.94 9.24
N MET A 128 1.35 -8.18 8.41
CA MET A 128 2.02 -9.48 8.30
C MET A 128 2.59 -9.91 9.65
N GLY A 129 3.28 -9.00 10.34
CA GLY A 129 3.80 -9.26 11.69
C GLY A 129 2.71 -9.59 12.71
N ALA A 130 1.58 -8.88 12.66
CA ALA A 130 0.42 -9.15 13.51
C ALA A 130 -0.15 -10.56 13.28
N ALA A 131 -0.34 -10.94 12.00
CA ALA A 131 -0.84 -12.27 11.64
C ALA A 131 0.11 -13.39 12.11
N ARG A 132 1.45 -13.22 11.95
CA ARG A 132 2.46 -14.19 12.43
C ARG A 132 2.48 -14.36 13.95
N VAL A 133 2.22 -13.29 14.69
CA VAL A 133 2.27 -13.31 16.17
C VAL A 133 0.98 -13.86 16.77
N ASP A 134 -0.13 -13.50 16.19
CA ASP A 134 -1.48 -13.87 16.58
C ASP A 134 -1.77 -13.66 18.08
N VAL A 135 -1.62 -12.42 18.51
CA VAL A 135 -2.10 -11.91 19.80
C VAL A 135 -3.09 -10.78 19.53
N PRO A 136 -3.98 -10.45 20.47
CA PRO A 136 -4.86 -9.29 20.36
C PRO A 136 -4.09 -8.08 19.83
N THR A 137 -4.54 -7.50 18.72
CA THR A 137 -3.79 -6.45 18.00
C THR A 137 -4.73 -5.37 17.50
N ILE A 138 -4.32 -4.11 17.61
CA ILE A 138 -5.00 -2.95 17.03
C ILE A 138 -4.00 -2.06 16.29
N VAL A 139 -4.43 -1.46 15.20
CA VAL A 139 -3.62 -0.55 14.38
C VAL A 139 -4.07 0.89 14.56
N VAL A 140 -3.09 1.78 14.70
CA VAL A 140 -3.29 3.24 14.71
C VAL A 140 -2.42 3.82 13.61
N THR A 141 -3.04 4.21 12.49
CA THR A 141 -2.30 4.84 11.38
C THR A 141 -1.96 6.29 11.71
N GLY A 142 -0.85 6.79 11.15
CA GLY A 142 -0.44 8.18 11.36
C GLY A 142 -1.42 9.21 10.81
N GLY A 143 -2.27 8.82 9.86
CA GLY A 143 -3.22 9.70 9.18
C GLY A 143 -2.62 10.46 7.98
N PRO A 144 -3.46 10.92 7.04
CA PRO A 144 -3.04 11.69 5.88
C PRO A 144 -2.64 13.13 6.25
N MET A 145 -1.74 13.73 5.47
CA MET A 145 -1.46 15.18 5.53
C MET A 145 -2.55 15.98 4.77
N ALA A 146 -2.62 17.26 5.03
CA ALA A 146 -3.40 18.18 4.19
C ALA A 146 -2.76 18.32 2.81
N ALA A 147 -3.56 18.55 1.77
CA ALA A 147 -3.02 18.99 0.48
C ALA A 147 -2.46 20.41 0.60
N GLY A 148 -1.35 20.67 -0.06
CA GLY A 148 -0.84 22.01 -0.26
C GLY A 148 -1.75 22.84 -1.18
N GLN A 149 -1.45 24.13 -1.32
CA GLN A 149 -2.20 25.03 -2.19
C GLN A 149 -1.25 25.82 -3.10
N TYR A 150 -1.44 25.71 -4.40
CA TYR A 150 -0.72 26.50 -5.39
C TYR A 150 -1.69 27.14 -6.38
N LYS A 151 -1.65 28.48 -6.50
CA LYS A 151 -2.54 29.26 -7.37
C LYS A 151 -4.04 28.89 -7.24
N GLY A 152 -4.48 28.61 -6.00
CA GLY A 152 -5.89 28.28 -5.68
C GLY A 152 -6.32 26.85 -6.03
N LYS A 153 -5.38 25.98 -6.34
CA LYS A 153 -5.61 24.54 -6.58
C LYS A 153 -4.86 23.71 -5.54
N ASN A 154 -5.37 22.51 -5.26
CA ASN A 154 -4.64 21.52 -4.46
C ASN A 154 -3.31 21.18 -5.14
N ALA A 155 -2.25 21.10 -4.35
CA ALA A 155 -0.94 20.64 -4.77
C ALA A 155 -0.47 19.52 -3.83
N ASP A 156 0.20 18.54 -4.37
CA ASP A 156 0.76 17.41 -3.65
C ASP A 156 2.11 17.00 -4.27
N LEU A 157 2.69 15.89 -3.79
CA LEU A 157 3.95 15.38 -4.31
C LEU A 157 3.89 15.11 -5.83
N ILE A 158 2.75 14.62 -6.35
CA ILE A 158 2.60 14.35 -7.79
C ILE A 158 2.67 15.65 -8.59
N THR A 159 2.09 16.72 -8.08
CA THR A 159 2.17 18.05 -8.69
C THR A 159 3.63 18.50 -8.85
N VAL A 160 4.52 18.21 -7.88
CA VAL A 160 5.94 18.52 -7.97
C VAL A 160 6.64 17.69 -9.05
N PHE A 161 6.36 16.37 -9.10
CA PHE A 161 6.92 15.50 -10.15
C PHE A 161 6.47 15.94 -11.56
N GLU A 162 5.21 16.28 -11.75
CA GLU A 162 4.69 16.80 -13.01
C GLU A 162 5.33 18.17 -13.37
N ALA A 163 5.58 19.02 -12.37
CA ALA A 163 6.24 20.32 -12.56
C ALA A 163 7.69 20.17 -13.06
N VAL A 164 8.42 19.18 -12.53
CA VAL A 164 9.77 18.85 -13.04
C VAL A 164 9.72 18.46 -14.53
N GLY A 165 8.77 17.63 -14.93
CA GLY A 165 8.57 17.28 -16.34
C GLY A 165 8.19 18.49 -17.21
N GLN A 166 7.39 19.43 -16.69
CA GLN A 166 7.01 20.66 -17.41
C GLN A 166 8.20 21.61 -17.55
N GLU A 167 9.05 21.71 -16.55
CA GLU A 167 10.28 22.52 -16.59
C GLU A 167 11.24 21.97 -17.66
N SER A 168 11.48 20.65 -17.64
CA SER A 168 12.32 19.98 -18.65
C SER A 168 11.79 20.17 -20.09
N ALA A 169 10.49 20.34 -20.25
CA ALA A 169 9.84 20.67 -21.52
C ALA A 169 9.84 22.19 -21.83
N GLY A 170 10.44 23.03 -20.97
CA GLY A 170 10.50 24.49 -21.14
C GLY A 170 9.15 25.22 -20.99
N LYS A 171 8.16 24.60 -20.31
CA LYS A 171 6.79 25.15 -20.15
C LYS A 171 6.64 26.03 -18.91
N ILE A 172 7.41 25.76 -17.88
CA ILE A 172 7.50 26.56 -16.65
C ILE A 172 8.96 26.81 -16.31
N SER A 173 9.22 27.79 -15.44
CA SER A 173 10.58 28.07 -15.00
C SER A 173 10.96 27.27 -13.75
N GLU A 174 12.27 27.18 -13.47
CA GLU A 174 12.80 26.61 -12.23
C GLU A 174 12.24 27.32 -10.99
N GLU A 175 12.05 28.65 -11.05
CA GLU A 175 11.44 29.42 -9.96
C GLU A 175 10.00 28.97 -9.70
N GLU A 176 9.25 28.64 -10.74
CA GLU A 176 7.86 28.14 -10.57
C GLU A 176 7.85 26.74 -9.96
N VAL A 177 8.76 25.85 -10.33
CA VAL A 177 8.93 24.53 -9.66
C VAL A 177 9.23 24.74 -8.18
N TYR A 178 10.15 25.66 -7.84
CA TYR A 178 10.50 25.98 -6.46
C TYR A 178 9.31 26.50 -5.63
N GLU A 179 8.44 27.32 -6.23
CA GLU A 179 7.23 27.78 -5.55
C GLU A 179 6.22 26.63 -5.28
N ILE A 180 6.09 25.69 -6.21
CA ILE A 180 5.26 24.49 -6.04
C ILE A 180 5.86 23.58 -4.93
N GLU A 181 7.16 23.33 -4.97
CA GLU A 181 7.89 22.53 -3.97
C GLU A 181 7.61 23.00 -2.53
N LYS A 182 7.68 24.31 -2.30
CA LYS A 182 7.47 24.88 -0.95
C LYS A 182 6.07 24.69 -0.38
N CYS A 183 5.08 24.50 -1.21
CA CYS A 183 3.69 24.43 -0.75
C CYS A 183 3.04 23.04 -0.87
N ALA A 184 3.61 22.12 -1.64
CA ALA A 184 2.97 20.85 -1.99
C ALA A 184 2.79 19.88 -0.78
N CYS A 185 3.74 19.87 0.16
CA CYS A 185 3.73 18.99 1.32
C CYS A 185 3.77 19.81 2.62
N PRO A 186 2.64 20.33 3.12
CA PRO A 186 2.64 21.39 4.14
C PRO A 186 2.88 20.90 5.59
N GLY A 187 2.99 19.58 5.85
CA GLY A 187 3.15 19.10 7.22
C GLY A 187 3.27 17.60 7.37
N ALA A 188 3.14 17.12 8.61
CA ALA A 188 3.18 15.72 8.95
C ALA A 188 1.96 14.96 8.39
N GLY A 189 2.16 13.68 8.09
CA GLY A 189 1.13 12.76 7.60
C GLY A 189 1.60 11.97 6.38
N SER A 190 0.87 10.93 6.03
CA SER A 190 0.98 10.25 4.74
C SER A 190 0.52 11.18 3.60
N CYS A 191 0.60 10.74 2.35
CA CYS A 191 0.17 11.55 1.20
C CYS A 191 -1.26 12.10 1.36
N SER A 192 -1.56 13.25 0.76
CA SER A 192 -2.91 13.86 0.82
C SER A 192 -3.94 13.16 -0.08
N GLY A 193 -3.48 12.42 -1.11
CA GLY A 193 -4.33 11.64 -2.02
C GLY A 193 -4.42 10.16 -1.64
N LEU A 194 -5.19 9.41 -2.42
CA LEU A 194 -5.37 7.97 -2.26
C LEU A 194 -4.24 7.22 -3.00
N PHE A 195 -3.03 7.34 -2.47
CA PHE A 195 -1.86 6.58 -2.88
C PHE A 195 -1.75 5.33 -2.01
N THR A 196 -0.64 4.58 -2.11
CA THR A 196 -0.52 3.27 -1.45
C THR A 196 -0.66 3.36 0.07
N ALA A 197 -0.04 4.36 0.72
CA ALA A 197 -0.12 4.54 2.17
C ALA A 197 -1.57 4.64 2.67
N ASN A 198 -2.35 5.54 2.08
CA ASN A 198 -3.75 5.75 2.45
C ASN A 198 -4.66 4.61 2.01
N THR A 199 -4.39 4.00 0.85
CA THR A 199 -5.14 2.81 0.42
C THR A 199 -4.95 1.67 1.44
N MET A 200 -3.71 1.41 1.89
CA MET A 200 -3.46 0.36 2.89
C MET A 200 -4.02 0.72 4.27
N ALA A 201 -4.10 2.00 4.63
CA ALA A 201 -4.81 2.45 5.83
C ALA A 201 -6.32 2.13 5.72
N CYS A 202 -6.94 2.44 4.58
CA CYS A 202 -8.36 2.13 4.29
C CYS A 202 -8.62 0.61 4.30
N VAL A 203 -7.72 -0.18 3.71
CA VAL A 203 -7.74 -1.65 3.76
C VAL A 203 -7.67 -2.14 5.21
N THR A 204 -6.78 -1.58 6.04
CA THR A 204 -6.63 -1.94 7.46
C THR A 204 -7.90 -1.71 8.27
N GLU A 205 -8.56 -0.56 8.03
CA GLU A 205 -9.83 -0.24 8.67
C GLU A 205 -10.95 -1.18 8.21
N THR A 206 -10.99 -1.50 6.92
CA THR A 206 -11.97 -2.43 6.34
C THR A 206 -11.77 -3.86 6.81
N LEU A 207 -10.51 -4.32 6.96
CA LEU A 207 -10.16 -5.61 7.57
C LEU A 207 -10.62 -5.70 9.04
N GLY A 208 -10.99 -4.58 9.65
CA GLY A 208 -11.45 -4.55 11.05
C GLY A 208 -10.32 -4.40 12.07
N LEU A 209 -9.07 -4.08 11.68
CA LEU A 209 -7.91 -4.00 12.58
C LEU A 209 -7.66 -2.60 13.14
N SER A 210 -8.43 -1.58 12.76
CA SER A 210 -8.40 -0.24 13.36
C SER A 210 -9.79 0.25 13.75
N LEU A 211 -9.84 1.28 14.59
CA LEU A 211 -11.11 1.92 14.94
C LEU A 211 -11.70 2.65 13.72
N PRO A 212 -13.02 2.77 13.60
CA PRO A 212 -13.67 3.52 12.52
C PRO A 212 -13.13 4.95 12.40
N PHE A 213 -12.94 5.43 11.16
CA PHE A 213 -12.34 6.70 10.78
C PHE A 213 -10.82 6.81 10.99
N CYS A 214 -10.14 5.80 11.51
CA CYS A 214 -8.69 5.83 11.74
C CYS A 214 -7.92 6.12 10.45
N ALA A 215 -8.30 5.49 9.33
CA ALA A 215 -7.61 5.63 8.05
C ALA A 215 -7.67 7.05 7.45
N THR A 216 -8.73 7.80 7.75
CA THR A 216 -9.00 9.09 7.11
C THR A 216 -8.82 10.29 8.04
N THR A 217 -8.64 10.07 9.34
CA THR A 217 -8.40 11.16 10.31
C THR A 217 -7.08 11.85 10.01
N HIS A 218 -7.10 13.17 9.88
CA HIS A 218 -5.94 13.99 9.55
C HIS A 218 -4.83 13.89 10.60
N ALA A 219 -3.57 13.77 10.15
CA ALA A 219 -2.40 13.56 11.01
C ALA A 219 -2.22 14.62 12.11
N ALA A 220 -2.50 15.88 11.80
CA ALA A 220 -2.36 17.02 12.72
C ALA A 220 -3.65 17.38 13.47
N ASP A 221 -4.73 16.60 13.35
CA ASP A 221 -5.98 16.86 14.05
C ASP A 221 -5.94 16.26 15.47
N LYS A 222 -6.52 16.97 16.44
CA LYS A 222 -6.75 16.44 17.80
C LYS A 222 -7.61 15.16 17.81
N ALA A 223 -8.41 14.96 16.78
CA ALA A 223 -9.15 13.72 16.60
C ALA A 223 -8.20 12.51 16.47
N ASN A 224 -7.00 12.69 15.89
CA ASN A 224 -5.98 11.64 15.79
C ASN A 224 -5.38 11.30 17.16
N GLU A 225 -5.12 12.29 18.00
CA GLU A 225 -4.69 12.08 19.40
C GLU A 225 -5.75 11.28 20.19
N LYS A 226 -7.01 11.64 20.02
CA LYS A 226 -8.15 10.94 20.64
C LYS A 226 -8.29 9.50 20.10
N MET A 227 -8.06 9.31 18.78
CA MET A 227 -8.06 8.00 18.13
C MET A 227 -6.97 7.10 18.75
N ALA A 228 -5.76 7.62 18.91
CA ALA A 228 -4.62 6.94 19.53
C ALA A 228 -4.92 6.55 20.99
N TYR A 229 -5.43 7.49 21.79
CA TYR A 229 -5.83 7.22 23.18
C TYR A 229 -6.92 6.15 23.28
N ASN A 230 -7.96 6.22 22.44
CA ASN A 230 -9.04 5.23 22.44
C ASN A 230 -8.55 3.85 21.99
N SER A 231 -7.65 3.79 21.03
CA SER A 231 -7.03 2.54 20.59
C SER A 231 -6.19 1.90 21.70
N GLY A 232 -5.47 2.74 22.47
CA GLY A 232 -4.75 2.30 23.68
C GLY A 232 -5.69 1.72 24.76
N LYS A 233 -6.90 2.23 24.90
CA LYS A 233 -7.92 1.63 25.77
C LYS A 233 -8.50 0.35 25.18
N GLN A 234 -8.73 0.34 23.89
CA GLN A 234 -9.41 -0.75 23.20
C GLN A 234 -8.56 -2.03 23.20
N ILE A 235 -7.22 -1.93 23.08
CA ILE A 235 -6.35 -3.12 23.12
C ILE A 235 -6.51 -3.92 24.41
N ILE A 236 -6.78 -3.28 25.56
CA ILE A 236 -7.03 -4.00 26.81
C ILE A 236 -8.31 -4.84 26.74
N LYS A 237 -9.38 -4.29 26.13
CA LYS A 237 -10.61 -5.06 25.92
C LYS A 237 -10.41 -6.23 24.97
N LEU A 238 -9.56 -6.07 23.95
CA LEU A 238 -9.20 -7.15 23.03
C LEU A 238 -8.47 -8.28 23.77
N VAL A 239 -7.54 -7.93 24.67
CA VAL A 239 -6.82 -8.89 25.52
C VAL A 239 -7.80 -9.61 26.47
N GLU A 240 -8.74 -8.89 27.08
CA GLU A 240 -9.77 -9.47 27.95
C GLU A 240 -10.71 -10.41 27.19
N ALA A 241 -11.05 -10.08 25.94
CA ALA A 241 -11.89 -10.89 25.06
C ALA A 241 -11.13 -12.03 24.36
N ASP A 242 -9.79 -12.06 24.44
CA ASP A 242 -8.88 -12.93 23.66
C ASP A 242 -9.14 -12.85 22.15
N LEU A 243 -9.55 -11.66 21.63
CA LEU A 243 -9.86 -11.43 20.22
C LEU A 243 -8.56 -11.11 19.44
N LYS A 244 -8.19 -12.01 18.54
CA LYS A 244 -6.91 -12.05 17.83
C LYS A 244 -7.04 -11.70 16.35
N PRO A 245 -5.92 -11.43 15.65
CA PRO A 245 -5.92 -11.28 14.19
C PRO A 245 -6.55 -12.47 13.46
N SER A 246 -6.33 -13.72 13.89
CA SER A 246 -6.95 -14.92 13.31
C SER A 246 -8.48 -14.95 13.39
N ASP A 247 -9.08 -14.27 14.37
CA ASP A 247 -10.54 -14.16 14.52
C ASP A 247 -11.13 -13.06 13.59
N ILE A 248 -10.31 -12.09 13.18
CA ILE A 248 -10.72 -10.91 12.42
C ILE A 248 -10.36 -11.04 10.94
N LEU A 249 -9.17 -11.53 10.63
CA LEU A 249 -8.62 -11.68 9.29
C LEU A 249 -9.18 -12.94 8.60
N THR A 250 -10.49 -12.98 8.40
CA THR A 250 -11.19 -14.05 7.71
C THR A 250 -11.23 -13.83 6.20
N GLN A 251 -11.63 -14.86 5.43
CA GLN A 251 -11.83 -14.73 3.99
C GLN A 251 -12.80 -13.60 3.64
N GLU A 252 -13.88 -13.45 4.43
CA GLU A 252 -14.88 -12.40 4.26
C GLU A 252 -14.28 -11.01 4.49
N ALA A 253 -13.43 -10.86 5.53
CA ALA A 253 -12.73 -9.60 5.79
C ALA A 253 -11.80 -9.21 4.62
N PHE A 254 -11.09 -10.17 4.04
CA PHE A 254 -10.26 -9.92 2.84
C PHE A 254 -11.11 -9.61 1.60
N ASN A 255 -12.24 -10.30 1.41
CA ASN A 255 -13.18 -9.97 0.33
C ASN A 255 -13.74 -8.55 0.48
N ASN A 256 -14.08 -8.13 1.71
CA ASN A 256 -14.50 -6.76 2.00
C ASN A 256 -13.40 -5.75 1.69
N ALA A 257 -12.15 -6.04 2.10
CA ALA A 257 -11.01 -5.17 1.86
C ALA A 257 -10.75 -4.94 0.36
N ILE A 258 -10.80 -6.01 -0.44
CA ILE A 258 -10.68 -5.91 -1.90
C ILE A 258 -11.88 -5.15 -2.48
N THR A 259 -13.09 -5.39 -1.98
CA THR A 259 -14.31 -4.67 -2.42
C THR A 259 -14.19 -3.16 -2.18
N VAL A 260 -13.74 -2.75 -1.01
CA VAL A 260 -13.53 -1.32 -0.70
C VAL A 260 -12.40 -0.74 -1.56
N ASP A 261 -11.31 -1.46 -1.76
CA ASP A 261 -10.21 -1.05 -2.64
C ASP A 261 -10.69 -0.81 -4.08
N MET A 262 -11.51 -1.70 -4.62
CA MET A 262 -12.13 -1.54 -5.95
C MET A 262 -13.08 -0.33 -6.01
N ALA A 263 -13.87 -0.13 -4.96
CA ALA A 263 -14.83 0.97 -4.87
C ALA A 263 -14.17 2.35 -4.72
N LEU A 264 -13.04 2.40 -4.06
CA LEU A 264 -12.22 3.61 -3.90
C LEU A 264 -11.36 3.94 -5.12
N GLY A 265 -11.07 2.95 -5.98
CA GLY A 265 -10.04 3.08 -7.02
C GLY A 265 -8.66 3.27 -6.40
N GLY A 266 -8.29 2.40 -5.48
CA GLY A 266 -7.08 2.49 -4.68
C GLY A 266 -5.78 2.30 -5.47
N SER A 267 -4.72 1.88 -4.79
CA SER A 267 -3.41 1.66 -5.41
C SER A 267 -3.27 0.25 -5.98
N SER A 268 -2.67 0.12 -7.17
CA SER A 268 -2.29 -1.19 -7.73
C SER A 268 -1.41 -2.03 -6.80
N ASN A 269 -0.71 -1.39 -5.86
CA ASN A 269 0.11 -2.07 -4.85
C ASN A 269 -0.70 -2.98 -3.89
N THR A 270 -2.02 -2.78 -3.76
CA THR A 270 -2.88 -3.67 -2.97
C THR A 270 -2.89 -5.08 -3.50
N ALA A 271 -2.84 -5.27 -4.82
CA ALA A 271 -2.71 -6.57 -5.47
C ALA A 271 -1.39 -7.31 -5.15
N LEU A 272 -0.44 -6.62 -4.52
CA LEU A 272 0.79 -7.20 -3.96
C LEU A 272 0.68 -7.38 -2.45
N HIS A 273 0.14 -6.37 -1.73
CA HIS A 273 0.18 -6.33 -0.28
C HIS A 273 -0.92 -7.16 0.39
N ILE A 274 -2.14 -7.15 -0.16
CA ILE A 274 -3.25 -7.95 0.40
C ILE A 274 -2.95 -9.46 0.29
N PRO A 275 -2.48 -10.02 -0.85
CA PRO A 275 -2.01 -11.40 -0.92
C PRO A 275 -0.87 -11.71 0.06
N ALA A 276 0.08 -10.78 0.25
CA ALA A 276 1.18 -10.98 1.19
C ALA A 276 0.69 -11.09 2.65
N ILE A 277 -0.28 -10.28 3.06
CA ILE A 277 -0.91 -10.37 4.39
C ILE A 277 -1.69 -11.67 4.51
N ALA A 278 -2.50 -12.02 3.51
CA ALA A 278 -3.30 -13.25 3.51
C ALA A 278 -2.44 -14.52 3.60
N ASN A 279 -1.25 -14.52 3.00
CA ASN A 279 -0.28 -15.63 3.11
C ASN A 279 0.19 -15.92 4.55
N GLU A 280 0.01 -14.99 5.48
CA GLU A 280 0.33 -15.16 6.90
C GLU A 280 -0.86 -15.67 7.74
N VAL A 281 -2.02 -15.87 7.12
CA VAL A 281 -3.26 -16.30 7.79
C VAL A 281 -3.64 -17.69 7.28
N GLU A 282 -3.98 -18.61 8.19
CA GLU A 282 -4.47 -19.94 7.83
C GLU A 282 -5.88 -19.86 7.23
N ASP A 283 -6.20 -20.77 6.30
CA ASP A 283 -7.52 -20.92 5.67
C ASP A 283 -8.04 -19.69 4.89
N VAL A 284 -7.13 -18.77 4.49
CA VAL A 284 -7.44 -17.63 3.64
C VAL A 284 -6.70 -17.75 2.31
N GLU A 285 -7.41 -17.56 1.21
CA GLU A 285 -6.83 -17.55 -0.13
C GLU A 285 -7.15 -16.23 -0.85
N VAL A 286 -6.11 -15.47 -1.19
CA VAL A 286 -6.22 -14.23 -1.96
C VAL A 286 -5.32 -14.30 -3.18
N THR A 287 -5.95 -14.34 -4.36
CA THR A 287 -5.29 -14.43 -5.67
C THR A 287 -5.65 -13.23 -6.55
N LEU A 288 -4.90 -13.01 -7.63
CA LEU A 288 -5.26 -11.99 -8.62
C LEU A 288 -6.61 -12.32 -9.31
N ASP A 289 -6.99 -13.60 -9.41
CA ASP A 289 -8.31 -13.99 -9.93
C ASP A 289 -9.45 -13.54 -9.01
N LEU A 290 -9.23 -13.55 -7.69
CA LEU A 290 -10.19 -12.98 -6.74
C LEU A 290 -10.34 -11.47 -6.93
N PHE A 291 -9.23 -10.75 -7.12
CA PHE A 291 -9.25 -9.32 -7.45
C PHE A 291 -10.04 -9.05 -8.74
N ASP A 292 -9.77 -9.81 -9.80
CA ASP A 292 -10.50 -9.67 -11.08
C ASP A 292 -11.99 -9.92 -10.91
N LYS A 293 -12.36 -11.01 -10.22
CA LYS A 293 -13.76 -11.35 -9.95
C LYS A 293 -14.51 -10.24 -9.20
N ILE A 294 -13.92 -9.71 -8.14
CA ILE A 294 -14.53 -8.64 -7.35
C ILE A 294 -14.58 -7.34 -8.16
N SER A 295 -13.49 -6.98 -8.84
CA SER A 295 -13.40 -5.77 -9.64
C SER A 295 -14.48 -5.69 -10.74
N ARG A 296 -14.89 -6.82 -11.31
CA ARG A 296 -15.94 -6.85 -12.38
C ARG A 296 -17.34 -6.50 -11.88
N VAL A 297 -17.61 -6.62 -10.57
CA VAL A 297 -18.96 -6.49 -9.99
C VAL A 297 -19.12 -5.36 -8.98
N VAL A 298 -18.01 -4.79 -8.54
CA VAL A 298 -17.99 -3.69 -7.57
C VAL A 298 -17.82 -2.37 -8.33
N PRO A 299 -18.76 -1.42 -8.23
CA PRO A 299 -18.62 -0.13 -8.91
C PRO A 299 -17.59 0.76 -8.23
N HIS A 300 -16.87 1.57 -9.03
CA HIS A 300 -15.99 2.62 -8.55
C HIS A 300 -16.83 3.84 -8.14
N ILE A 301 -16.77 4.24 -6.87
CA ILE A 301 -17.67 5.24 -6.28
C ILE A 301 -16.96 6.46 -5.68
N CYS A 302 -15.61 6.50 -5.65
CA CYS A 302 -14.85 7.63 -5.13
C CYS A 302 -13.73 8.02 -6.08
N LEU A 303 -13.63 9.31 -6.44
CA LEU A 303 -12.61 9.80 -7.38
C LEU A 303 -11.58 10.69 -6.66
N ILE A 304 -10.77 10.06 -5.83
CA ILE A 304 -9.75 10.74 -5.01
C ILE A 304 -8.44 10.92 -5.82
N SER A 305 -7.67 12.01 -5.56
CA SER A 305 -6.35 12.22 -6.17
C SER A 305 -5.49 10.93 -6.09
N PRO A 306 -4.83 10.50 -7.18
CA PRO A 306 -4.55 11.19 -8.43
C PRO A 306 -5.66 11.03 -9.51
N ALA A 307 -6.63 10.15 -9.31
CA ALA A 307 -7.68 9.90 -10.30
C ALA A 307 -8.66 11.09 -10.44
N GLY A 308 -8.86 11.83 -9.36
CA GLY A 308 -9.70 13.04 -9.30
C GLY A 308 -9.02 14.19 -8.57
N THR A 309 -9.82 15.17 -8.16
CA THR A 309 -9.38 16.37 -7.43
C THR A 309 -9.61 16.31 -5.92
N ASP A 310 -10.47 15.38 -5.47
CA ASP A 310 -10.76 15.20 -4.07
C ASP A 310 -9.54 14.59 -3.33
N THR A 311 -9.47 14.88 -2.04
CA THR A 311 -8.39 14.43 -1.16
C THR A 311 -8.91 13.47 -0.10
N MET A 312 -8.01 12.89 0.69
CA MET A 312 -8.39 12.08 1.86
C MET A 312 -9.20 12.89 2.89
N MET A 313 -8.97 14.20 2.97
CA MET A 313 -9.74 15.10 3.84
C MET A 313 -11.19 15.24 3.37
N ASP A 314 -11.43 15.26 2.06
CA ASP A 314 -12.78 15.33 1.49
C ASP A 314 -13.51 14.00 1.71
N LEU A 315 -12.82 12.88 1.54
CA LEU A 315 -13.35 11.54 1.87
C LEU A 315 -13.72 11.45 3.36
N HIS A 316 -12.84 11.93 4.27
CA HIS A 316 -13.12 11.95 5.70
C HIS A 316 -14.41 12.72 6.03
N LYS A 317 -14.54 13.92 5.49
CA LYS A 317 -15.72 14.77 5.68
C LYS A 317 -16.98 14.15 5.10
N ALA A 318 -16.88 13.45 3.98
CA ALA A 318 -18.01 12.80 3.32
C ALA A 318 -18.55 11.56 4.09
N GLY A 319 -17.80 11.03 5.06
CA GLY A 319 -18.20 9.86 5.86
C GLY A 319 -17.07 8.86 6.09
N GLY A 320 -15.90 9.09 5.51
CA GLY A 320 -14.73 8.22 5.66
C GLY A 320 -14.97 6.80 5.13
N ILE A 321 -14.15 5.86 5.59
CA ILE A 321 -14.34 4.44 5.26
C ILE A 321 -15.68 3.89 5.76
N PRO A 322 -16.17 4.25 6.96
CA PRO A 322 -17.51 3.82 7.38
C PRO A 322 -18.63 4.26 6.43
N GLY A 323 -18.52 5.45 5.82
CA GLY A 323 -19.45 5.93 4.80
C GLY A 323 -19.38 5.11 3.50
N VAL A 324 -18.19 4.74 3.07
CA VAL A 324 -17.98 3.86 1.90
C VAL A 324 -18.57 2.47 2.16
N LEU A 325 -18.28 1.87 3.32
CA LEU A 325 -18.84 0.57 3.73
C LEU A 325 -20.37 0.60 3.75
N LYS A 326 -20.96 1.67 4.33
CA LYS A 326 -22.41 1.84 4.35
C LYS A 326 -23.01 1.95 2.95
N THR A 327 -22.35 2.66 2.04
CA THR A 327 -22.79 2.80 0.65
C THR A 327 -22.73 1.47 -0.10
N LEU A 328 -21.72 0.64 0.16
CA LEU A 328 -21.56 -0.66 -0.48
C LEU A 328 -22.64 -1.68 -0.09
N GLY A 329 -23.20 -1.55 1.11
CA GLY A 329 -24.36 -2.36 1.53
C GLY A 329 -24.16 -3.86 1.34
N ASP A 330 -25.03 -4.49 0.53
CA ASP A 330 -25.02 -5.95 0.28
C ASP A 330 -23.79 -6.45 -0.52
N LYS A 331 -22.90 -5.57 -0.97
CA LYS A 331 -21.67 -5.97 -1.67
C LYS A 331 -20.56 -6.40 -0.73
N ILE A 332 -20.72 -6.22 0.57
CA ILE A 332 -19.79 -6.60 1.62
C ILE A 332 -20.46 -7.48 2.65
N ASP A 333 -19.67 -8.29 3.35
CA ASP A 333 -20.12 -9.03 4.53
C ASP A 333 -20.03 -8.13 5.77
N THR A 334 -21.19 -7.61 6.21
CA THR A 334 -21.28 -6.72 7.38
C THR A 334 -21.24 -7.46 8.71
N SER A 335 -21.28 -8.80 8.71
CA SER A 335 -21.20 -9.63 9.93
C SER A 335 -19.76 -9.80 10.45
N ALA A 336 -18.75 -9.43 9.65
CA ALA A 336 -17.35 -9.52 10.03
C ALA A 336 -17.06 -8.79 11.34
N ILE A 337 -16.40 -9.48 12.28
CA ILE A 337 -16.02 -8.92 13.58
C ILE A 337 -14.80 -8.00 13.45
N THR A 338 -14.71 -6.99 14.30
CA THR A 338 -13.64 -6.00 14.25
C THR A 338 -13.01 -5.77 15.63
N VAL A 339 -11.91 -5.03 15.67
CA VAL A 339 -11.26 -4.61 16.93
C VAL A 339 -12.16 -3.77 17.86
N THR A 340 -13.32 -3.32 17.41
CA THR A 340 -14.30 -2.69 18.30
C THR A 340 -15.01 -3.71 19.19
N THR A 341 -14.79 -5.03 18.98
CA THR A 341 -15.56 -6.17 19.53
C THR A 341 -17.01 -6.23 19.05
N LYS A 342 -17.27 -5.56 17.94
CA LYS A 342 -18.56 -5.47 17.26
C LYS A 342 -18.40 -5.83 15.79
N THR A 343 -19.51 -6.11 15.13
CA THR A 343 -19.56 -6.32 13.68
C THR A 343 -19.38 -5.02 12.90
N LEU A 344 -19.07 -5.14 11.61
CA LEU A 344 -19.07 -3.99 10.69
C LEU A 344 -20.46 -3.32 10.67
N GLU A 345 -21.54 -4.09 10.63
CA GLU A 345 -22.90 -3.57 10.65
C GLU A 345 -23.15 -2.65 11.85
N GLU A 346 -22.77 -3.10 13.06
CA GLU A 346 -22.90 -2.29 14.27
C GLU A 346 -22.06 -1.03 14.25
N ASN A 347 -20.89 -1.07 13.61
CA ASN A 347 -19.98 0.09 13.50
C ASN A 347 -20.49 1.14 12.51
N ILE A 348 -21.17 0.74 11.44
CA ILE A 348 -21.59 1.66 10.36
C ILE A 348 -23.07 2.08 10.44
N LYS A 349 -23.88 1.49 11.31
CA LYS A 349 -25.35 1.72 11.35
C LYS A 349 -25.75 3.17 11.44
N ASP A 350 -25.06 3.94 12.28
CA ASP A 350 -25.38 5.36 12.57
C ASP A 350 -24.52 6.34 11.73
N VAL A 351 -23.73 5.85 10.79
CA VAL A 351 -22.90 6.67 9.90
C VAL A 351 -23.77 7.29 8.82
N GLU A 352 -23.52 8.56 8.50
CA GLU A 352 -24.16 9.26 7.39
C GLU A 352 -23.14 9.63 6.32
N VAL A 353 -23.50 9.43 5.05
CA VAL A 353 -22.75 9.99 3.91
C VAL A 353 -23.21 11.43 3.72
N THR A 354 -22.34 12.37 4.02
CA THR A 354 -22.67 13.81 4.05
C THR A 354 -22.43 14.51 2.70
N ASN A 355 -21.68 13.86 1.80
CA ASN A 355 -21.39 14.38 0.46
C ASN A 355 -21.38 13.25 -0.58
N THR A 356 -22.42 13.23 -1.42
CA THR A 356 -22.56 12.22 -2.48
C THR A 356 -21.79 12.55 -3.76
N ASP A 357 -21.14 13.72 -3.85
CA ASP A 357 -20.21 14.03 -4.94
C ASP A 357 -18.82 13.43 -4.68
N VAL A 358 -18.51 13.07 -3.42
CA VAL A 358 -17.25 12.40 -3.03
C VAL A 358 -17.44 10.90 -2.87
N ILE A 359 -18.54 10.46 -2.22
CA ILE A 359 -18.93 9.05 -2.10
C ILE A 359 -20.21 8.86 -2.91
N HIS A 360 -20.07 8.46 -4.17
CA HIS A 360 -21.19 8.30 -5.09
C HIS A 360 -22.08 7.13 -4.68
N PRO A 361 -23.42 7.25 -4.84
CA PRO A 361 -24.33 6.15 -4.59
C PRO A 361 -24.20 5.05 -5.67
N LEU A 362 -24.56 3.81 -5.31
CA LEU A 362 -24.41 2.65 -6.20
C LEU A 362 -25.26 2.71 -7.50
N ASP A 363 -26.31 3.49 -7.51
CA ASP A 363 -27.15 3.70 -8.70
C ASP A 363 -26.62 4.81 -9.63
N ASN A 364 -25.63 5.58 -9.15
CA ASN A 364 -24.92 6.60 -9.95
C ASN A 364 -23.40 6.56 -9.68
N PRO A 365 -22.72 5.44 -9.96
CA PRO A 365 -21.29 5.30 -9.72
C PRO A 365 -20.48 6.05 -10.79
N ILE A 366 -19.20 6.30 -10.50
CA ILE A 366 -18.24 6.86 -11.45
C ILE A 366 -17.99 5.89 -12.60
N HIS A 367 -17.69 4.62 -12.26
CA HIS A 367 -17.60 3.51 -13.20
C HIS A 367 -18.42 2.32 -12.70
N LYS A 368 -18.93 1.49 -13.63
CA LYS A 368 -19.77 0.34 -13.30
C LYS A 368 -18.98 -0.83 -12.70
N ASP A 369 -17.68 -0.85 -12.90
CA ASP A 369 -16.74 -1.83 -12.37
C ASP A 369 -15.62 -1.14 -11.57
N GLY A 370 -14.74 -1.92 -10.94
CA GLY A 370 -13.76 -1.44 -9.98
C GLY A 370 -12.68 -0.54 -10.58
N GLY A 371 -12.12 0.32 -9.74
CA GLY A 371 -11.06 1.25 -10.14
C GLY A 371 -9.70 0.58 -10.40
N ILE A 372 -9.54 -0.72 -10.09
CA ILE A 372 -8.35 -1.53 -10.40
C ILE A 372 -8.77 -2.69 -11.31
N ALA A 373 -7.96 -3.01 -12.31
CA ALA A 373 -8.18 -4.13 -13.21
C ALA A 373 -6.96 -5.07 -13.26
N ILE A 374 -7.23 -6.38 -13.35
CA ILE A 374 -6.24 -7.41 -13.59
C ILE A 374 -6.29 -7.77 -15.07
N LEU A 375 -5.13 -7.74 -15.74
CA LEU A 375 -4.99 -8.11 -17.14
C LEU A 375 -4.18 -9.39 -17.23
N LYS A 376 -4.62 -10.32 -18.11
CA LYS A 376 -3.92 -11.56 -18.43
C LYS A 376 -3.69 -11.68 -19.92
N GLY A 377 -2.72 -12.49 -20.32
CA GLY A 377 -2.42 -12.75 -21.72
C GLY A 377 -1.06 -13.39 -21.87
N ASN A 378 -0.56 -13.50 -23.10
CA ASN A 378 0.71 -14.16 -23.36
C ASN A 378 1.93 -13.38 -22.85
N ILE A 379 1.78 -12.08 -22.51
CA ILE A 379 2.81 -11.28 -21.81
C ILE A 379 2.76 -11.53 -20.30
N ALA A 380 1.56 -11.68 -19.73
CA ALA A 380 1.32 -11.79 -18.30
C ALA A 380 0.42 -12.99 -17.97
N PRO A 381 0.89 -14.24 -18.14
CA PRO A 381 0.05 -15.42 -17.92
C PRO A 381 -0.43 -15.56 -16.48
N ASN A 382 0.34 -15.12 -15.49
CA ASN A 382 -0.08 -15.10 -14.08
C ASN A 382 -0.84 -13.82 -13.69
N GLY A 383 -0.85 -12.81 -14.56
CA GLY A 383 -1.54 -11.55 -14.37
C GLY A 383 -0.64 -10.33 -14.29
N SER A 384 -1.27 -9.19 -14.40
CA SER A 384 -0.72 -7.85 -14.26
C SER A 384 -1.81 -6.91 -13.74
N VAL A 385 -1.45 -5.71 -13.32
CA VAL A 385 -2.36 -4.80 -12.63
C VAL A 385 -2.34 -3.42 -13.26
N VAL A 386 -3.51 -2.81 -13.41
CA VAL A 386 -3.66 -1.42 -13.85
C VAL A 386 -4.65 -0.67 -12.96
N LYS A 387 -4.34 0.60 -12.64
CA LYS A 387 -5.26 1.53 -11.97
C LYS A 387 -6.24 2.07 -13.02
N LYS A 388 -7.27 1.28 -13.36
CA LYS A 388 -8.27 1.58 -14.38
C LYS A 388 -8.96 2.93 -14.14
N GLY A 389 -9.26 3.26 -12.89
CA GLY A 389 -9.90 4.51 -12.50
C GLY A 389 -9.09 5.78 -12.83
N ALA A 390 -7.81 5.65 -13.15
CA ALA A 390 -6.92 6.75 -13.55
C ALA A 390 -6.59 6.74 -15.06
N VAL A 391 -7.26 5.89 -15.86
CA VAL A 391 -7.09 5.79 -17.31
C VAL A 391 -8.25 6.49 -18.01
N SER A 392 -7.96 7.38 -18.96
CA SER A 392 -8.99 8.05 -19.74
C SER A 392 -9.68 7.07 -20.71
N PRO A 393 -10.98 7.25 -21.02
CA PRO A 393 -11.75 6.31 -21.84
C PRO A 393 -11.14 6.04 -23.22
N ASP A 394 -10.48 7.00 -23.83
CA ASP A 394 -9.79 6.90 -25.13
C ASP A 394 -8.51 6.06 -25.09
N LEU A 395 -7.98 5.75 -23.89
CA LEU A 395 -6.78 4.95 -23.66
C LEU A 395 -7.08 3.54 -23.11
N MET A 396 -8.35 3.14 -23.02
CA MET A 396 -8.72 1.82 -22.53
C MET A 396 -8.32 0.68 -23.48
N HIS A 397 -8.11 0.97 -24.74
CA HIS A 397 -7.60 0.03 -25.75
C HIS A 397 -6.45 0.68 -26.53
N LEU A 398 -5.27 0.08 -26.45
CA LEU A 398 -4.05 0.51 -27.13
C LEU A 398 -3.45 -0.63 -27.94
N LYS A 399 -2.93 -0.32 -29.13
CA LYS A 399 -2.16 -1.25 -29.94
C LYS A 399 -1.05 -0.51 -30.63
N GLY A 400 0.18 -0.96 -30.44
CA GLY A 400 1.35 -0.27 -30.99
C GLY A 400 2.63 -1.06 -30.91
N PRO A 401 3.72 -0.54 -31.49
CA PRO A 401 5.04 -1.15 -31.43
C PRO A 401 5.64 -1.02 -30.04
N ALA A 402 6.34 -2.07 -29.60
CA ALA A 402 7.11 -2.06 -28.37
C ALA A 402 8.38 -1.22 -28.52
N LYS A 403 8.71 -0.46 -27.47
CA LYS A 403 10.05 0.07 -27.20
C LYS A 403 10.54 -0.49 -25.88
N VAL A 404 11.64 -1.23 -25.90
CA VAL A 404 12.07 -2.08 -24.78
C VAL A 404 13.25 -1.49 -24.04
N PHE A 405 13.09 -1.37 -22.72
CA PHE A 405 14.07 -0.82 -21.79
C PHE A 405 14.35 -1.81 -20.65
N ASN A 406 15.58 -1.83 -20.14
CA ASN A 406 15.98 -2.75 -19.08
C ASN A 406 16.14 -2.07 -17.72
N SER A 407 15.73 -0.81 -17.61
CA SER A 407 15.68 -0.04 -16.36
C SER A 407 14.78 1.18 -16.48
N GLU A 408 14.39 1.75 -15.33
CA GLU A 408 13.68 3.03 -15.24
C GLU A 408 14.52 4.18 -15.80
N GLU A 409 15.83 4.15 -15.59
CA GLU A 409 16.75 5.18 -16.05
C GLU A 409 16.80 5.24 -17.59
N GLU A 410 16.87 4.08 -18.25
CA GLU A 410 16.88 4.00 -19.73
C GLU A 410 15.62 4.60 -20.34
N VAL A 411 14.43 4.19 -19.86
CA VAL A 411 13.17 4.71 -20.40
C VAL A 411 12.98 6.20 -20.10
N THR A 412 13.37 6.66 -18.92
CA THR A 412 13.28 8.07 -18.55
C THR A 412 14.15 8.93 -19.45
N GLN A 413 15.39 8.49 -19.72
CA GLN A 413 16.30 9.20 -20.62
C GLN A 413 15.74 9.24 -22.04
N ALA A 414 15.23 8.12 -22.56
CA ALA A 414 14.64 8.07 -23.91
C ALA A 414 13.43 9.02 -24.05
N ILE A 415 12.61 9.19 -22.99
CA ILE A 415 11.53 10.17 -22.99
C ILE A 415 12.07 11.60 -23.11
N PHE A 416 13.08 11.96 -22.31
CA PHE A 416 13.67 13.30 -22.35
C PHE A 416 14.43 13.58 -23.65
N ASP A 417 15.03 12.56 -24.28
CA ASP A 417 15.72 12.67 -25.57
C ASP A 417 14.76 12.68 -26.77
N HIS A 418 13.43 12.69 -26.53
CA HIS A 418 12.37 12.66 -27.55
C HIS A 418 12.43 11.43 -28.46
N GLU A 419 12.86 10.29 -27.93
CA GLU A 419 12.90 9.02 -28.67
C GLU A 419 11.55 8.26 -28.60
N VAL A 420 10.61 8.72 -27.77
CA VAL A 420 9.28 8.13 -27.60
C VAL A 420 8.24 8.90 -28.42
N GLU A 421 7.45 8.17 -29.20
CA GLU A 421 6.40 8.72 -30.07
C GLU A 421 4.99 8.32 -29.58
N GLU A 422 3.98 9.09 -30.01
CA GLU A 422 2.58 8.70 -29.75
C GLU A 422 2.26 7.36 -30.43
N GLY A 423 1.64 6.44 -29.68
CA GLY A 423 1.31 5.09 -30.12
C GLY A 423 2.33 4.03 -29.71
N ASP A 424 3.47 4.40 -29.15
CA ASP A 424 4.45 3.46 -28.62
C ASP A 424 3.93 2.75 -27.37
N ILE A 425 4.37 1.50 -27.18
CA ILE A 425 4.18 0.75 -25.95
C ILE A 425 5.57 0.54 -25.30
N LEU A 426 5.81 1.24 -24.18
CA LEU A 426 7.08 1.19 -23.46
C LEU A 426 7.12 -0.05 -22.57
N VAL A 427 8.07 -0.94 -22.79
CA VAL A 427 8.26 -2.17 -22.01
C VAL A 427 9.48 -2.03 -21.13
N ILE A 428 9.26 -1.93 -19.81
CA ILE A 428 10.32 -1.75 -18.81
C ILE A 428 10.46 -3.06 -18.05
N ARG A 429 11.54 -3.76 -18.26
CA ARG A 429 11.77 -5.10 -17.71
C ARG A 429 12.97 -5.15 -16.76
N TYR A 430 13.06 -6.23 -16.00
CA TYR A 430 14.06 -6.44 -14.94
C TYR A 430 13.95 -5.46 -13.78
N GLU A 431 12.75 -4.95 -13.53
CA GLU A 431 12.40 -4.16 -12.35
C GLU A 431 11.51 -4.94 -11.36
N GLY A 432 11.32 -6.24 -11.59
CA GLY A 432 10.54 -7.13 -10.75
C GLY A 432 11.18 -7.48 -9.40
N PRO A 433 10.54 -8.37 -8.61
CA PRO A 433 11.02 -8.74 -7.27
C PRO A 433 12.47 -9.22 -7.24
N LYS A 434 12.89 -10.06 -8.18
CA LYS A 434 14.27 -10.57 -8.31
C LYS A 434 15.12 -9.67 -9.20
N GLY A 435 14.54 -9.20 -10.30
CA GLY A 435 15.24 -8.47 -11.35
C GLY A 435 15.66 -7.09 -10.94
N GLY A 436 14.84 -6.36 -10.15
CA GLY A 436 15.15 -5.04 -9.64
C GLY A 436 16.43 -4.94 -8.80
N PRO A 437 16.72 -5.83 -7.82
CA PRO A 437 15.75 -6.49 -6.96
C PRO A 437 15.01 -5.51 -6.07
N GLY A 438 13.91 -5.96 -5.49
CA GLY A 438 13.07 -5.13 -4.62
C GLY A 438 11.88 -4.51 -5.33
N MET A 439 11.63 -4.87 -6.60
CA MET A 439 10.45 -4.49 -7.37
C MET A 439 10.19 -2.98 -7.31
N ARG A 440 11.12 -2.20 -7.87
CA ARG A 440 11.10 -0.74 -7.85
C ARG A 440 9.75 -0.16 -8.22
N GLU A 441 9.33 0.88 -7.50
CA GLU A 441 8.12 1.64 -7.79
C GLU A 441 8.51 2.88 -8.61
N MET A 442 8.00 2.97 -9.84
CA MET A 442 8.36 3.99 -10.80
C MET A 442 7.30 5.09 -10.88
N LEU A 443 7.71 6.33 -10.93
CA LEU A 443 6.86 7.49 -11.17
C LEU A 443 7.45 8.40 -12.24
N ASN A 444 8.77 8.44 -12.38
CA ASN A 444 9.45 9.38 -13.25
C ASN A 444 9.05 9.22 -14.73
N PRO A 445 9.01 8.01 -15.32
CA PRO A 445 8.59 7.85 -16.72
C PRO A 445 7.20 8.40 -16.99
N THR A 446 6.25 8.13 -16.07
CA THR A 446 4.86 8.57 -16.22
C THR A 446 4.69 10.08 -16.04
N SER A 447 5.42 10.67 -15.10
CA SER A 447 5.43 12.11 -14.87
C SER A 447 6.14 12.87 -15.99
N ALA A 448 7.22 12.30 -16.56
CA ALA A 448 7.91 12.85 -17.73
C ALA A 448 6.98 12.89 -18.95
N LEU A 449 6.30 11.77 -19.27
CA LEU A 449 5.32 11.73 -20.36
C LEU A 449 4.21 12.77 -20.17
N ALA A 450 3.67 12.89 -18.96
CA ALA A 450 2.63 13.86 -18.63
C ALA A 450 3.15 15.31 -18.75
N GLY A 451 4.34 15.61 -18.22
CA GLY A 451 4.96 16.93 -18.28
C GLY A 451 5.29 17.35 -19.72
N MET A 452 5.84 16.45 -20.52
CA MET A 452 6.15 16.67 -21.94
C MET A 452 4.89 16.64 -22.83
N GLN A 453 3.74 16.21 -22.30
CA GLN A 453 2.46 16.07 -23.02
C GLN A 453 2.50 15.05 -24.17
N ILE A 454 3.29 14.00 -24.04
CA ILE A 454 3.28 12.85 -24.97
C ILE A 454 2.08 12.00 -24.61
N LYS A 455 1.17 11.81 -25.56
CA LYS A 455 -0.11 11.13 -25.38
C LYS A 455 -0.11 9.76 -26.04
N ASN A 456 -1.15 8.96 -25.74
CA ASN A 456 -1.39 7.66 -26.38
C ASN A 456 -0.20 6.69 -26.27
N VAL A 457 0.50 6.71 -25.14
CA VAL A 457 1.61 5.80 -24.84
C VAL A 457 1.18 4.86 -23.74
N GLY A 458 1.37 3.54 -23.96
CA GLY A 458 1.19 2.53 -22.93
C GLY A 458 2.51 2.19 -22.25
N LEU A 459 2.47 1.88 -20.95
CA LEU A 459 3.64 1.42 -20.18
C LEU A 459 3.36 0.05 -19.58
N ILE A 460 4.33 -0.86 -19.73
CA ILE A 460 4.27 -2.23 -19.20
C ILE A 460 5.54 -2.50 -18.42
N THR A 461 5.44 -3.09 -17.21
CA THR A 461 6.60 -3.45 -16.42
C THR A 461 6.37 -4.67 -15.53
N ASP A 462 7.43 -5.43 -15.29
CA ASP A 462 7.50 -6.44 -14.22
C ASP A 462 7.78 -5.82 -12.83
N GLY A 463 8.12 -4.53 -12.79
CA GLY A 463 8.17 -3.71 -11.58
C GLY A 463 6.80 -3.17 -11.17
N ARG A 464 6.80 -1.99 -10.53
CA ARG A 464 5.59 -1.31 -10.06
C ARG A 464 5.51 0.11 -10.59
N PHE A 465 4.29 0.61 -10.73
CA PHE A 465 4.04 2.04 -10.86
C PHE A 465 3.52 2.61 -9.54
N SER A 466 3.90 3.85 -9.25
CA SER A 466 3.43 4.57 -8.06
C SER A 466 1.89 4.62 -8.00
N GLY A 467 1.34 4.58 -6.80
CA GLY A 467 -0.10 4.82 -6.56
C GLY A 467 -0.58 6.19 -7.05
N GLY A 468 0.34 7.12 -7.28
CA GLY A 468 0.10 8.45 -7.87
C GLY A 468 0.08 8.49 -9.41
N THR A 469 0.35 7.38 -10.08
CA THR A 469 0.41 7.31 -11.55
C THR A 469 -0.96 7.45 -12.20
N ARG A 470 -0.99 8.10 -13.38
CA ARG A 470 -2.14 8.23 -14.28
C ARG A 470 -1.84 7.59 -15.63
N GLY A 471 -2.89 7.16 -16.34
CA GLY A 471 -2.81 6.59 -17.69
C GLY A 471 -2.63 5.07 -17.70
N PRO A 472 -2.47 4.46 -18.91
CA PRO A 472 -2.43 3.03 -19.13
C PRO A 472 -1.08 2.42 -18.72
N CYS A 473 -0.83 2.37 -17.40
CA CYS A 473 0.39 1.88 -16.79
C CYS A 473 0.13 0.52 -16.15
N ILE A 474 0.61 -0.53 -16.81
CA ILE A 474 0.40 -1.94 -16.45
C ILE A 474 1.64 -2.43 -15.71
N GLY A 475 1.54 -2.61 -14.39
CA GLY A 475 2.59 -3.12 -13.52
C GLY A 475 2.38 -4.57 -13.10
N HIS A 476 3.33 -5.06 -12.31
CA HIS A 476 3.29 -6.40 -11.70
C HIS A 476 3.18 -7.54 -12.73
N VAL A 477 3.68 -7.33 -13.97
CA VAL A 477 3.64 -8.37 -14.99
C VAL A 477 4.33 -9.63 -14.45
N SER A 478 3.57 -10.71 -14.41
CA SER A 478 4.02 -11.97 -13.81
C SER A 478 3.84 -13.14 -14.78
N PRO A 479 4.89 -14.00 -14.87
CA PRO A 479 6.20 -13.95 -14.21
C PRO A 479 7.08 -12.79 -14.71
N GLU A 480 8.00 -12.30 -13.85
CA GLU A 480 8.97 -11.25 -14.22
C GLU A 480 10.02 -11.74 -15.23
N ALA A 481 10.66 -10.80 -15.95
CA ALA A 481 11.70 -11.15 -16.93
C ALA A 481 12.88 -11.94 -16.33
N MET A 482 13.32 -11.64 -15.10
CA MET A 482 14.40 -12.36 -14.42
C MET A 482 14.03 -13.82 -14.08
N SER A 483 12.75 -14.15 -14.01
CA SER A 483 12.21 -15.50 -13.78
C SER A 483 11.67 -16.13 -15.07
N ASP A 484 12.27 -15.81 -16.21
CA ASP A 484 11.92 -16.28 -17.55
C ASP A 484 10.46 -16.00 -17.96
N GLY A 485 9.87 -14.92 -17.41
CA GLY A 485 8.57 -14.45 -17.83
C GLY A 485 8.55 -13.95 -19.28
N PRO A 486 7.40 -14.09 -19.98
CA PRO A 486 7.26 -13.72 -21.40
C PRO A 486 7.62 -12.28 -21.73
N ILE A 487 7.42 -11.33 -20.79
CA ILE A 487 7.86 -9.94 -20.94
C ILE A 487 9.35 -9.84 -21.33
N GLY A 488 10.17 -10.80 -20.90
CA GLY A 488 11.58 -10.88 -21.25
C GLY A 488 11.86 -11.23 -22.73
N ALA A 489 10.90 -11.77 -23.45
CA ALA A 489 11.04 -12.15 -24.86
C ALA A 489 10.71 -11.01 -25.83
N ILE A 490 10.13 -9.91 -25.34
CA ILE A 490 9.70 -8.79 -26.18
C ILE A 490 10.92 -8.04 -26.72
N GLU A 491 10.90 -7.70 -28.00
CA GLU A 491 11.93 -6.92 -28.71
C GLU A 491 11.33 -5.65 -29.30
N ASP A 492 12.18 -4.67 -29.64
CA ASP A 492 11.75 -3.43 -30.27
C ASP A 492 10.99 -3.68 -31.57
N GLY A 493 9.82 -3.06 -31.72
CA GLY A 493 8.95 -3.19 -32.88
C GLY A 493 7.95 -4.32 -32.81
N ASP A 494 7.99 -5.21 -31.81
CA ASP A 494 6.93 -6.21 -31.60
C ASP A 494 5.59 -5.50 -31.33
N ILE A 495 4.52 -5.97 -31.92
CA ILE A 495 3.21 -5.35 -31.76
C ILE A 495 2.56 -5.87 -30.48
N ILE A 496 2.22 -4.95 -29.59
CA ILE A 496 1.53 -5.23 -28.33
C ILE A 496 0.12 -4.66 -28.38
N GLU A 497 -0.83 -5.42 -27.87
CA GLU A 497 -2.22 -5.02 -27.69
C GLU A 497 -2.60 -5.08 -26.20
N ILE A 498 -3.10 -3.95 -25.69
CA ILE A 498 -3.59 -3.76 -24.33
C ILE A 498 -5.07 -3.44 -24.42
N ASP A 499 -5.94 -4.26 -23.82
CA ASP A 499 -7.37 -3.98 -23.71
C ASP A 499 -7.78 -4.07 -22.23
N ILE A 500 -7.91 -2.89 -21.61
CA ILE A 500 -8.23 -2.78 -20.20
C ILE A 500 -9.70 -3.14 -19.93
N GLU A 501 -10.59 -2.90 -20.88
CA GLU A 501 -12.02 -3.24 -20.74
C GLU A 501 -12.23 -4.75 -20.79
N ASN A 502 -11.59 -5.44 -21.76
CA ASN A 502 -11.66 -6.90 -21.89
C ASN A 502 -10.61 -7.63 -21.05
N ARG A 503 -9.72 -6.88 -20.34
CA ARG A 503 -8.77 -7.39 -19.37
C ARG A 503 -7.70 -8.32 -19.95
N PHE A 504 -7.13 -7.96 -21.10
CA PHE A 504 -6.03 -8.71 -21.68
C PHE A 504 -4.84 -7.83 -22.10
N ILE A 505 -3.66 -8.48 -22.17
CA ILE A 505 -2.40 -7.91 -22.62
C ILE A 505 -1.62 -8.95 -23.40
N ASN A 506 -1.43 -8.71 -24.71
CA ASN A 506 -0.82 -9.67 -25.61
C ASN A 506 0.24 -9.01 -26.50
N VAL A 507 1.25 -9.80 -26.86
CA VAL A 507 2.16 -9.51 -27.96
C VAL A 507 1.79 -10.41 -29.16
N GLU A 508 1.89 -9.88 -30.38
CA GLU A 508 1.62 -10.64 -31.62
C GLU A 508 2.80 -11.58 -31.97
N LEU A 509 3.10 -12.49 -31.06
CA LEU A 509 4.10 -13.55 -31.22
C LEU A 509 3.44 -14.90 -30.92
N SER A 510 3.91 -15.95 -31.61
CA SER A 510 3.53 -17.32 -31.25
C SER A 510 4.22 -17.77 -29.96
N ASP A 511 3.60 -18.72 -29.24
CA ASP A 511 4.21 -19.33 -28.03
C ASP A 511 5.56 -19.97 -28.33
N GLU A 512 5.74 -20.50 -29.56
CA GLU A 512 7.01 -21.08 -30.02
C GLU A 512 8.10 -19.98 -30.14
N GLU A 513 7.75 -18.83 -30.73
CA GLU A 513 8.69 -17.70 -30.86
C GLU A 513 9.06 -17.12 -29.48
N ILE A 514 8.08 -16.92 -28.59
CA ILE A 514 8.33 -16.49 -27.20
C ILE A 514 9.31 -17.46 -26.52
N SER A 515 9.04 -18.76 -26.63
CA SER A 515 9.89 -19.79 -26.00
C SER A 515 11.30 -19.79 -26.59
N ASN A 516 11.46 -19.63 -27.90
CA ASN A 516 12.73 -19.57 -28.60
C ASN A 516 13.55 -18.36 -28.16
N ARG A 517 12.93 -17.17 -28.07
CA ARG A 517 13.60 -15.95 -27.61
C ARG A 517 14.03 -16.05 -26.14
N LEU A 518 13.18 -16.61 -25.26
CA LEU A 518 13.54 -16.86 -23.87
C LEU A 518 14.72 -17.81 -23.73
N ALA A 519 14.76 -18.90 -24.50
CA ALA A 519 15.84 -19.88 -24.47
C ALA A 519 17.20 -19.29 -24.92
N ASN A 520 17.20 -18.32 -25.82
CA ASN A 520 18.41 -17.67 -26.35
C ASN A 520 18.81 -16.40 -25.56
N ARG A 521 17.96 -15.91 -24.68
CA ARG A 521 18.20 -14.70 -23.89
C ARG A 521 19.21 -14.95 -22.77
N LYS A 522 19.97 -13.92 -22.43
CA LYS A 522 20.81 -13.88 -21.23
C LYS A 522 20.29 -12.83 -20.28
N ASN A 523 19.92 -13.26 -19.08
CA ASN A 523 19.55 -12.33 -18.02
C ASN A 523 20.74 -11.41 -17.66
N PRO A 524 20.51 -10.12 -17.41
CA PRO A 524 21.55 -9.21 -16.94
C PRO A 524 22.06 -9.68 -15.57
N LYS A 525 23.35 -9.52 -15.35
CA LYS A 525 23.91 -9.69 -14.00
C LYS A 525 23.50 -8.50 -13.15
N ARG A 526 22.92 -8.78 -12.00
CA ARG A 526 22.66 -7.77 -10.97
C ARG A 526 23.75 -7.86 -9.90
N ASP A 527 24.55 -6.82 -9.81
CA ASP A 527 25.58 -6.69 -8.76
C ASP A 527 24.96 -6.01 -7.56
N VAL A 528 24.43 -6.82 -6.65
CA VAL A 528 23.79 -6.36 -5.40
C VAL A 528 24.39 -7.11 -4.23
N ASP A 529 24.58 -6.40 -3.13
CA ASP A 529 25.14 -6.91 -1.89
C ASP A 529 24.15 -6.82 -0.71
N GLY A 530 24.61 -7.17 0.47
CA GLY A 530 23.87 -7.03 1.71
C GLY A 530 22.47 -7.63 1.66
N TRP A 531 21.49 -6.84 2.13
CA TRP A 531 20.10 -7.28 2.24
C TRP A 531 19.47 -7.62 0.88
N LEU A 532 19.70 -6.82 -0.15
CA LEU A 532 19.14 -7.06 -1.48
C LEU A 532 19.66 -8.36 -2.11
N SER A 533 20.91 -8.74 -1.85
CA SER A 533 21.46 -10.03 -2.29
C SER A 533 20.80 -11.24 -1.61
N ILE A 534 20.38 -11.09 -0.36
CA ILE A 534 19.61 -12.12 0.35
C ILE A 534 18.18 -12.16 -0.18
N TYR A 535 17.53 -11.00 -0.24
CA TYR A 535 16.16 -10.85 -0.71
C TYR A 535 15.92 -11.45 -2.10
N SER A 536 16.78 -11.12 -3.07
CA SER A 536 16.65 -11.59 -4.46
C SER A 536 16.70 -13.12 -4.62
N LYS A 537 17.30 -13.83 -3.65
CA LYS A 537 17.41 -15.31 -3.68
C LYS A 537 16.16 -16.03 -3.20
N VAL A 538 15.36 -15.39 -2.34
CA VAL A 538 14.24 -16.03 -1.63
C VAL A 538 12.90 -15.41 -1.96
N VAL A 539 12.87 -14.20 -2.57
CA VAL A 539 11.62 -13.54 -2.92
C VAL A 539 10.85 -14.32 -3.98
N GLN A 540 9.54 -14.43 -3.77
CA GLN A 540 8.60 -15.06 -4.70
C GLN A 540 8.10 -14.06 -5.75
N SER A 541 7.29 -14.55 -6.68
CA SER A 541 6.70 -13.77 -7.76
C SER A 541 5.70 -12.72 -7.23
N ALA A 542 5.49 -11.66 -8.00
CA ALA A 542 4.59 -10.56 -7.64
C ALA A 542 3.12 -11.00 -7.52
N ASP A 543 2.66 -11.94 -8.36
CA ASP A 543 1.30 -12.49 -8.32
C ASP A 543 0.97 -13.23 -7.01
N THR A 544 2.01 -13.62 -6.24
CA THR A 544 1.88 -14.21 -4.89
C THR A 544 2.24 -13.25 -3.76
N GLY A 545 2.32 -11.94 -4.05
CA GLY A 545 2.61 -10.90 -3.06
C GLY A 545 4.09 -10.59 -2.84
N ALA A 546 5.02 -11.14 -3.67
CA ALA A 546 6.48 -10.97 -3.52
C ALA A 546 6.96 -11.21 -2.07
N ILE A 547 6.48 -12.30 -1.46
CA ILE A 547 6.84 -12.72 -0.09
C ILE A 547 8.18 -13.46 -0.09
N LEU A 548 8.78 -13.65 1.09
CA LEU A 548 9.99 -14.46 1.25
C LEU A 548 9.62 -15.91 1.65
N ARG A 549 10.06 -16.87 0.86
CA ARG A 549 9.94 -18.32 1.14
C ARG A 549 11.16 -19.09 0.65
#